data_84859746ff5fc938135d07ebf9d78f3c
#
_entry.id   84859746ff5fc938135d07ebf9d78f3c
#
_cell.length_a   1.000
_cell.length_b   1.000
_cell.length_c   1.000
_cell.angle_alpha   90.00
_cell.angle_beta   90.00
_cell.angle_gamma   90.00
#
_symmetry.space_group_name_H-M   'P 1'
#
loop_
_entity.id
_entity.type
_entity.pdbx_description
1 polymer ?
#
loop_
_entity_poly.entity_id
_entity_poly.type
_entity_poly.pdbx_seq_one_letter_code
_entity_poly.pdbx_strand_id
1 'polypeptide(L)'
;MIVRQVWTGNAYRNFNYLIACAETGEALAIDPLDHEKCFAAAKREGWEITQILNTHEHRDHTGGNVPLAQKTGAKVLAHKNARDKIPEMARGLSAGDVIKVGTTVELEALDTPGHTMSHVCLLSRTDQPALFSGDTLFNAGAGNCHNGGHPEELYKTFADQLDRLADDTLIYPGHDYIENNLRFTLSREPDNRRAQEMFEKLQGQDPSRAYVSTLAVEREINTFFRLTSPTVIARLREAFSELPENPDPRTVFLKLRALRNKW
;
A
#
# COMPACT_ATOMS: atom_id res chain seq x y z
N MET A 1 4.69 -9.10 16.79
CA MET A 1 5.21 -8.37 15.61
C MET A 1 5.47 -6.92 15.99
N ILE A 2 6.62 -6.36 15.61
CA ILE A 2 6.94 -4.94 15.78
C ILE A 2 7.06 -4.33 14.39
N VAL A 3 6.36 -3.21 14.14
CA VAL A 3 6.42 -2.48 12.86
C VAL A 3 7.11 -1.14 13.08
N ARG A 4 8.06 -0.82 12.21
CA ARG A 4 8.72 0.47 12.18
C ARG A 4 8.56 1.08 10.79
N GLN A 5 7.80 2.17 10.69
CA GLN A 5 7.69 2.97 9.48
C GLN A 5 8.92 3.88 9.36
N VAL A 6 9.57 3.87 8.22
CA VAL A 6 10.79 4.64 7.93
C VAL A 6 10.47 5.65 6.81
N TRP A 7 10.39 6.92 7.17
CA TRP A 7 10.18 8.00 6.22
C TRP A 7 11.44 8.30 5.42
N THR A 8 11.35 8.22 4.09
CA THR A 8 12.51 8.45 3.21
C THR A 8 12.87 9.93 3.06
N GLY A 9 11.88 10.82 3.08
CA GLY A 9 12.07 12.25 2.83
C GLY A 9 12.31 12.62 1.37
N ASN A 10 12.08 11.71 0.44
CA ASN A 10 12.23 11.95 -0.98
C ASN A 10 11.01 12.64 -1.61
N ALA A 11 11.13 13.07 -2.88
CA ALA A 11 10.06 13.75 -3.60
C ALA A 11 8.82 12.87 -3.86
N TYR A 12 8.99 11.54 -3.94
CA TYR A 12 7.89 10.59 -4.11
C TYR A 12 7.16 10.28 -2.81
N ARG A 13 7.69 10.76 -1.65
CA ARG A 13 7.08 10.57 -0.31
C ARG A 13 6.97 9.09 0.07
N ASN A 14 7.97 8.26 -0.26
CA ASN A 14 7.96 6.84 0.06
C ASN A 14 8.06 6.57 1.56
N PHE A 15 7.34 5.54 1.98
CA PHE A 15 7.60 4.81 3.22
C PHE A 15 8.36 3.52 2.92
N ASN A 16 9.33 3.22 3.76
CA ASN A 16 9.90 1.89 3.90
C ASN A 16 9.45 1.31 5.24
N TYR A 17 9.39 -0.01 5.39
CA TYR A 17 9.00 -0.63 6.65
C TYR A 17 10.02 -1.64 7.10
N LEU A 18 10.18 -1.75 8.43
CA LEU A 18 10.84 -2.87 9.07
C LEU A 18 9.80 -3.61 9.90
N ILE A 19 9.73 -4.91 9.70
CA ILE A 19 8.88 -5.81 10.49
C ILE A 19 9.79 -6.75 11.24
N ALA A 20 9.78 -6.69 12.56
CA ALA A 20 10.66 -7.46 13.41
C ALA A 20 9.92 -8.46 14.31
N CYS A 21 10.55 -9.61 14.51
CA CYS A 21 10.19 -10.57 15.55
C CYS A 21 10.72 -10.06 16.89
N ALA A 22 9.82 -9.86 17.86
CA ALA A 22 10.20 -9.38 19.19
C ALA A 22 11.09 -10.36 19.96
N GLU A 23 11.01 -11.66 19.67
CA GLU A 23 11.76 -12.70 20.36
C GLU A 23 13.19 -12.87 19.84
N THR A 24 13.36 -12.80 18.50
CA THR A 24 14.67 -13.10 17.89
C THR A 24 15.45 -11.87 17.44
N GLY A 25 14.76 -10.73 17.25
CA GLY A 25 15.35 -9.54 16.63
C GLY A 25 15.54 -9.65 15.11
N GLU A 26 15.19 -10.79 14.49
CA GLU A 26 15.17 -10.88 13.04
C GLU A 26 14.14 -9.93 12.44
N ALA A 27 14.50 -9.31 11.31
CA ALA A 27 13.65 -8.33 10.63
C ALA A 27 13.57 -8.55 9.12
N LEU A 28 12.39 -8.21 8.57
CA LEU A 28 12.10 -8.07 7.16
C LEU A 28 12.05 -6.57 6.83
N ALA A 29 12.77 -6.13 5.79
CA ALA A 29 12.66 -4.80 5.21
C ALA A 29 11.70 -4.84 4.00
N ILE A 30 10.65 -4.00 4.01
CA ILE A 30 9.73 -3.86 2.88
C ILE A 30 10.09 -2.58 2.12
N ASP A 31 10.27 -2.72 0.79
CA ASP A 31 10.55 -1.65 -0.16
C ASP A 31 11.67 -0.71 0.31
N PRO A 32 12.86 -1.20 0.64
CA PRO A 32 13.89 -0.43 1.33
C PRO A 32 14.64 0.53 0.40
N LEU A 33 13.92 1.47 -0.24
CA LEU A 33 14.52 2.49 -1.13
C LEU A 33 15.66 3.24 -0.44
N ASP A 34 15.41 3.74 0.79
CA ASP A 34 16.44 4.36 1.62
C ASP A 34 17.07 3.28 2.52
N HIS A 35 17.93 2.47 1.92
CA HIS A 35 18.59 1.35 2.59
C HIS A 35 19.42 1.78 3.79
N GLU A 36 19.98 2.98 3.78
CA GLU A 36 20.78 3.49 4.90
C GLU A 36 19.90 3.81 6.11
N LYS A 37 18.75 4.47 5.91
CA LYS A 37 17.78 4.70 6.98
C LYS A 37 17.20 3.40 7.52
N CYS A 38 16.87 2.43 6.63
CA CYS A 38 16.41 1.12 7.06
C CYS A 38 17.45 0.40 7.91
N PHE A 39 18.72 0.35 7.46
CA PHE A 39 19.80 -0.26 8.20
C PHE A 39 20.06 0.45 9.54
N ALA A 40 20.11 1.78 9.55
CA ALA A 40 20.30 2.55 10.77
C ALA A 40 19.17 2.36 11.79
N ALA A 41 17.92 2.28 11.30
CA ALA A 41 16.77 2.01 12.14
C ALA A 41 16.84 0.61 12.77
N ALA A 42 17.11 -0.42 11.97
CA ALA A 42 17.29 -1.79 12.47
C ALA A 42 18.43 -1.88 13.50
N LYS A 43 19.58 -1.28 13.20
CA LYS A 43 20.72 -1.27 14.12
C LYS A 43 20.41 -0.59 15.47
N ARG A 44 19.67 0.51 15.44
CA ARG A 44 19.26 1.24 16.66
C ARG A 44 18.35 0.42 17.56
N GLU A 45 17.49 -0.41 16.97
CA GLU A 45 16.59 -1.32 17.69
C GLU A 45 17.26 -2.67 18.03
N GLY A 46 18.49 -2.92 17.61
CA GLY A 46 19.17 -4.20 17.79
C GLY A 46 18.65 -5.31 16.88
N TRP A 47 18.05 -4.97 15.74
CA TRP A 47 17.49 -5.95 14.80
C TRP A 47 18.46 -6.32 13.69
N GLU A 48 18.33 -7.56 13.21
CA GLU A 48 19.08 -8.09 12.07
C GLU A 48 18.15 -8.23 10.86
N ILE A 49 18.43 -7.49 9.79
CA ILE A 49 17.65 -7.59 8.54
C ILE A 49 18.10 -8.85 7.80
N THR A 50 17.27 -9.89 7.81
CA THR A 50 17.54 -11.19 7.17
C THR A 50 16.84 -11.36 5.83
N GLN A 51 15.80 -10.53 5.58
CA GLN A 51 15.00 -10.57 4.36
C GLN A 51 14.67 -9.15 3.88
N ILE A 52 14.57 -9.00 2.56
CA ILE A 52 14.05 -7.82 1.88
C ILE A 52 12.85 -8.28 1.06
N LEU A 53 11.74 -7.55 1.11
CA LEU A 53 10.60 -7.81 0.24
C LEU A 53 10.25 -6.56 -0.55
N ASN A 54 10.05 -6.74 -1.85
CA ASN A 54 9.45 -5.69 -2.66
C ASN A 54 7.99 -6.02 -2.97
N THR A 55 7.13 -5.04 -2.71
CA THR A 55 5.71 -5.13 -3.06
C THR A 55 5.54 -5.18 -4.58
N HIS A 56 6.37 -4.45 -5.31
CA HIS A 56 6.40 -4.44 -6.77
C HIS A 56 7.75 -3.96 -7.34
N GLU A 57 7.88 -3.92 -8.67
CA GLU A 57 9.14 -3.72 -9.37
C GLU A 57 9.55 -2.26 -9.62
N HIS A 58 8.80 -1.25 -9.21
CA HIS A 58 9.17 0.14 -9.46
C HIS A 58 10.46 0.54 -8.72
N ARG A 59 11.25 1.41 -9.36
CA ARG A 59 12.60 1.76 -8.86
C ARG A 59 12.60 2.46 -7.52
N ASP A 60 11.57 3.20 -7.22
CA ASP A 60 11.38 3.87 -5.94
C ASP A 60 10.94 2.94 -4.80
N HIS A 61 10.82 1.64 -5.08
CA HIS A 61 10.66 0.57 -4.09
C HIS A 61 11.86 -0.36 -4.03
N THR A 62 12.54 -0.57 -5.18
CA THR A 62 13.61 -1.57 -5.32
C THR A 62 15.02 -0.99 -5.24
N GLY A 63 15.17 0.34 -5.32
CA GLY A 63 16.48 1.00 -5.50
C GLY A 63 17.51 0.73 -4.39
N GLY A 64 17.08 0.40 -3.18
CA GLY A 64 17.96 0.07 -2.06
C GLY A 64 18.23 -1.42 -1.85
N ASN A 65 17.67 -2.33 -2.68
CA ASN A 65 17.81 -3.78 -2.49
C ASN A 65 19.27 -4.23 -2.48
N VAL A 66 20.00 -3.95 -3.56
CA VAL A 66 21.38 -4.41 -3.74
C VAL A 66 22.30 -3.94 -2.62
N PRO A 67 22.40 -2.63 -2.31
CA PRO A 67 23.25 -2.17 -1.22
C PRO A 67 22.82 -2.71 0.15
N LEU A 68 21.51 -2.89 0.41
CA LEU A 68 21.05 -3.47 1.66
C LEU A 68 21.40 -4.96 1.76
N ALA A 69 21.16 -5.73 0.69
CA ALA A 69 21.49 -7.14 0.64
C ALA A 69 23.01 -7.39 0.80
N GLN A 70 23.84 -6.58 0.14
CA GLN A 70 25.31 -6.65 0.30
C GLN A 70 25.76 -6.36 1.74
N LYS A 71 25.08 -5.44 2.42
CA LYS A 71 25.43 -5.04 3.78
C LYS A 71 24.95 -6.02 4.85
N THR A 72 23.85 -6.74 4.60
CA THR A 72 23.18 -7.58 5.61
C THR A 72 23.21 -9.07 5.29
N GLY A 73 23.45 -9.46 4.06
CA GLY A 73 23.25 -10.83 3.58
C GLY A 73 21.77 -11.20 3.36
N ALA A 74 20.85 -10.23 3.46
CA ALA A 74 19.42 -10.46 3.37
C ALA A 74 19.01 -11.00 1.99
N LYS A 75 18.03 -11.92 2.00
CA LYS A 75 17.47 -12.50 0.77
C LYS A 75 16.35 -11.63 0.23
N VAL A 76 16.36 -11.37 -1.08
CA VAL A 76 15.32 -10.56 -1.76
C VAL A 76 14.15 -11.45 -2.17
N LEU A 77 12.94 -11.05 -1.77
CA LEU A 77 11.66 -11.68 -2.08
C LEU A 77 10.79 -10.69 -2.85
N ALA A 78 10.05 -11.16 -3.82
CA ALA A 78 9.03 -10.37 -4.55
C ALA A 78 8.05 -11.30 -5.25
N HIS A 79 7.03 -10.74 -5.93
CA HIS A 79 6.13 -11.53 -6.76
C HIS A 79 6.91 -12.37 -7.80
N LYS A 80 6.53 -13.63 -8.01
CA LYS A 80 7.26 -14.56 -8.90
C LYS A 80 7.45 -14.02 -10.32
N ASN A 81 6.48 -13.23 -10.83
CA ASN A 81 6.53 -12.63 -12.16
C ASN A 81 7.41 -11.36 -12.24
N ALA A 82 8.00 -10.91 -11.12
CA ALA A 82 8.92 -9.78 -11.08
C ALA A 82 10.40 -10.19 -11.25
N ARG A 83 10.68 -11.49 -11.47
CA ARG A 83 12.04 -12.05 -11.47
C ARG A 83 13.01 -11.33 -12.44
N ASP A 84 12.53 -11.01 -13.63
CA ASP A 84 13.36 -10.35 -14.65
C ASP A 84 13.47 -8.83 -14.44
N LYS A 85 12.75 -8.29 -13.48
CA LYS A 85 12.67 -6.85 -13.19
C LYS A 85 13.36 -6.46 -11.87
N ILE A 86 13.45 -7.41 -10.93
CA ILE A 86 14.06 -7.18 -9.61
C ILE A 86 15.37 -7.97 -9.53
N PRO A 87 16.54 -7.27 -9.51
CA PRO A 87 17.84 -7.92 -9.40
C PRO A 87 17.97 -8.76 -8.13
N GLU A 88 18.72 -9.86 -8.23
CA GLU A 88 19.10 -10.73 -7.09
C GLU A 88 17.91 -11.35 -6.33
N MET A 89 16.73 -11.42 -6.97
CA MET A 89 15.55 -12.03 -6.36
C MET A 89 15.80 -13.52 -6.04
N ALA A 90 15.90 -13.82 -4.74
CA ALA A 90 16.16 -15.17 -4.24
C ALA A 90 14.90 -16.05 -4.22
N ARG A 91 13.72 -15.45 -3.90
CA ARG A 91 12.44 -16.18 -3.81
C ARG A 91 11.33 -15.44 -4.53
N GLY A 92 10.61 -16.11 -5.42
CA GLY A 92 9.36 -15.65 -6.02
C GLY A 92 8.17 -16.05 -5.15
N LEU A 93 7.24 -15.11 -4.92
CA LEU A 93 6.03 -15.29 -4.13
C LEU A 93 4.81 -15.47 -5.02
N SER A 94 3.88 -16.29 -4.55
CA SER A 94 2.52 -16.48 -5.08
C SER A 94 1.50 -16.21 -3.98
N ALA A 95 0.23 -16.04 -4.36
CA ALA A 95 -0.85 -15.93 -3.38
C ALA A 95 -0.84 -17.09 -2.38
N GLY A 96 -1.00 -16.77 -1.09
CA GLY A 96 -1.01 -17.74 0.00
C GLY A 96 0.38 -18.17 0.51
N ASP A 97 1.47 -17.73 -0.14
CA ASP A 97 2.82 -17.98 0.40
C ASP A 97 2.99 -17.26 1.74
N VAL A 98 3.55 -17.99 2.73
CA VAL A 98 3.83 -17.43 4.05
C VAL A 98 5.32 -17.07 4.15
N ILE A 99 5.58 -15.83 4.57
CA ILE A 99 6.87 -15.30 4.91
C ILE A 99 7.01 -15.30 6.43
N LYS A 100 7.98 -16.04 6.93
CA LYS A 100 8.30 -16.08 8.37
C LYS A 100 9.42 -15.12 8.68
N VAL A 101 9.26 -14.33 9.77
CA VAL A 101 10.30 -13.46 10.31
C VAL A 101 10.53 -13.86 11.76
N GLY A 102 11.71 -14.41 12.03
CA GLY A 102 12.00 -15.05 13.31
C GLY A 102 11.03 -16.20 13.62
N THR A 103 10.66 -16.31 14.88
CA THR A 103 9.85 -17.43 15.40
C THR A 103 8.35 -17.14 15.47
N THR A 104 7.93 -15.87 15.55
CA THR A 104 6.55 -15.50 15.88
C THR A 104 5.83 -14.62 14.87
N VAL A 105 6.51 -14.19 13.80
CA VAL A 105 5.88 -13.33 12.79
C VAL A 105 5.66 -14.12 11.51
N GLU A 106 4.42 -14.15 11.05
CA GLU A 106 4.00 -14.73 9.78
C GLU A 106 3.21 -13.71 8.96
N LEU A 107 3.60 -13.55 7.71
CA LEU A 107 2.97 -12.66 6.74
C LEU A 107 2.54 -13.48 5.53
N GLU A 108 1.26 -13.37 5.17
CA GLU A 108 0.70 -14.01 3.98
C GLU A 108 0.85 -13.09 2.76
N ALA A 109 1.36 -13.61 1.67
CA ALA A 109 1.42 -12.89 0.40
C ALA A 109 0.04 -12.95 -0.29
N LEU A 110 -0.53 -11.77 -0.57
CA LEU A 110 -1.72 -11.61 -1.41
C LEU A 110 -1.26 -11.20 -2.81
N ASP A 111 -1.66 -11.95 -3.83
CA ASP A 111 -1.43 -11.54 -5.23
C ASP A 111 -2.41 -10.40 -5.57
N THR A 112 -1.90 -9.19 -5.74
CA THR A 112 -2.69 -7.96 -5.84
C THR A 112 -2.37 -7.18 -7.12
N PRO A 113 -2.62 -7.77 -8.32
CA PRO A 113 -2.36 -7.10 -9.58
C PRO A 113 -3.22 -5.85 -9.73
N GLY A 114 -2.69 -4.84 -10.42
CA GLY A 114 -3.43 -3.62 -10.71
C GLY A 114 -2.55 -2.40 -10.85
N HIS A 115 -1.83 -1.99 -9.82
CA HIS A 115 -0.81 -0.94 -9.93
C HIS A 115 0.35 -1.37 -10.83
N THR A 116 0.88 -2.56 -10.60
CA THR A 116 1.61 -3.38 -11.57
C THR A 116 0.99 -4.77 -11.64
N MET A 117 1.34 -5.57 -12.65
CA MET A 117 0.82 -6.93 -12.78
C MET A 117 1.60 -7.95 -11.94
N SER A 118 2.68 -7.52 -11.30
CA SER A 118 3.51 -8.31 -10.39
C SER A 118 3.56 -7.69 -8.99
N HIS A 119 2.41 -7.26 -8.48
CA HIS A 119 2.28 -6.65 -7.16
C HIS A 119 1.88 -7.68 -6.11
N VAL A 120 2.45 -7.61 -4.91
CA VAL A 120 2.03 -8.35 -3.72
C VAL A 120 1.77 -7.40 -2.56
N CYS A 121 0.66 -7.59 -1.87
CA CYS A 121 0.48 -7.06 -0.53
C CYS A 121 0.87 -8.13 0.50
N LEU A 122 1.29 -7.73 1.69
CA LEU A 122 1.53 -8.65 2.81
C LEU A 122 0.47 -8.44 3.89
N LEU A 123 -0.18 -9.51 4.29
CA LEU A 123 -1.18 -9.51 5.36
C LEU A 123 -0.64 -10.26 6.58
N SER A 124 -0.53 -9.56 7.71
CA SER A 124 -0.30 -10.20 9.01
C SER A 124 -1.64 -10.51 9.67
N ARG A 125 -1.85 -11.77 10.07
CA ARG A 125 -3.03 -12.25 10.78
C ARG A 125 -2.74 -12.43 12.27
N THR A 126 -2.12 -11.43 12.89
CA THR A 126 -1.92 -11.36 14.35
C THR A 126 -3.19 -10.85 15.05
N ASP A 127 -3.19 -10.70 16.38
CA ASP A 127 -4.31 -10.13 17.14
C ASP A 127 -4.72 -8.74 16.63
N GLN A 128 -3.76 -7.97 16.09
CA GLN A 128 -4.00 -6.76 15.33
C GLN A 128 -3.57 -7.00 13.88
N PRO A 129 -4.51 -7.32 12.96
CA PRO A 129 -4.16 -7.57 11.57
C PRO A 129 -3.59 -6.30 10.90
N ALA A 130 -2.65 -6.49 9.98
CA ALA A 130 -1.96 -5.40 9.30
C ALA A 130 -1.71 -5.76 7.83
N LEU A 131 -2.02 -4.84 6.92
CA LEU A 131 -1.78 -4.93 5.49
C LEU A 131 -0.67 -3.95 5.08
N PHE A 132 0.44 -4.49 4.57
CA PHE A 132 1.46 -3.70 3.87
C PHE A 132 1.08 -3.69 2.39
N SER A 133 0.45 -2.60 2.00
CA SER A 133 -0.30 -2.54 0.74
C SER A 133 0.50 -2.01 -0.44
N GLY A 134 1.76 -1.60 -0.24
CA GLY A 134 2.55 -0.98 -1.31
C GLY A 134 1.74 0.10 -2.04
N ASP A 135 1.71 0.01 -3.35
CA ASP A 135 1.02 0.97 -4.19
C ASP A 135 -0.35 0.48 -4.70
N THR A 136 -0.90 -0.58 -4.11
CA THR A 136 -2.28 -1.01 -4.38
C THR A 136 -3.28 -0.11 -3.67
N LEU A 137 -3.17 0.03 -2.34
CA LEU A 137 -4.06 0.83 -1.50
C LEU A 137 -3.26 1.89 -0.77
N PHE A 138 -3.61 3.16 -0.96
CA PHE A 138 -3.12 4.29 -0.16
C PHE A 138 -4.19 4.75 0.82
N ASN A 139 -3.77 5.44 1.87
CA ASN A 139 -4.73 6.13 2.72
C ASN A 139 -5.59 7.09 1.88
N ALA A 140 -6.89 6.93 1.96
CA ALA A 140 -7.92 7.63 1.18
C ALA A 140 -7.76 7.54 -0.35
N GLY A 141 -7.06 6.53 -0.89
CA GLY A 141 -6.80 6.46 -2.33
C GLY A 141 -6.39 5.07 -2.82
N ALA A 142 -6.12 4.98 -4.11
CA ALA A 142 -5.66 3.79 -4.81
C ALA A 142 -4.49 4.12 -5.75
N GLY A 143 -3.64 3.14 -6.03
CA GLY A 143 -2.52 3.27 -6.96
C GLY A 143 -2.96 3.62 -8.38
N ASN A 144 -2.08 4.27 -9.15
CA ASN A 144 -2.27 4.42 -10.59
C ASN A 144 -1.88 3.10 -11.32
N CYS A 145 -2.17 3.04 -12.62
CA CYS A 145 -1.87 1.84 -13.43
C CYS A 145 -1.04 2.17 -14.69
N HIS A 146 -0.32 3.31 -14.70
CA HIS A 146 0.34 3.80 -15.91
C HIS A 146 1.57 2.98 -16.32
N ASN A 147 2.29 2.44 -15.32
CA ASN A 147 3.58 1.79 -15.54
C ASN A 147 3.49 0.29 -15.28
N GLY A 148 2.91 -0.44 -16.22
CA GLY A 148 2.83 -1.90 -16.15
C GLY A 148 1.61 -2.45 -15.40
N GLY A 149 0.61 -1.60 -15.11
CA GLY A 149 -0.61 -1.99 -14.42
C GLY A 149 -1.85 -2.06 -15.32
N HIS A 150 -2.99 -2.39 -14.70
CA HIS A 150 -4.28 -2.47 -15.37
C HIS A 150 -5.41 -2.09 -14.40
N PRO A 151 -6.25 -1.07 -14.72
CA PRO A 151 -7.28 -0.59 -13.78
C PRO A 151 -8.39 -1.60 -13.49
N GLU A 152 -8.69 -2.49 -14.43
CA GLU A 152 -9.64 -3.59 -14.21
C GLU A 152 -9.14 -4.60 -13.17
N GLU A 153 -7.85 -4.94 -13.24
CA GLU A 153 -7.24 -5.85 -12.25
C GLU A 153 -7.14 -5.17 -10.89
N LEU A 154 -6.86 -3.86 -10.85
CA LEU A 154 -6.91 -3.10 -9.60
C LEU A 154 -8.31 -3.13 -8.97
N TYR A 155 -9.37 -2.95 -9.78
CA TYR A 155 -10.75 -3.08 -9.30
C TYR A 155 -11.03 -4.47 -8.70
N LYS A 156 -10.63 -5.54 -9.41
CA LYS A 156 -10.80 -6.91 -8.89
C LYS A 156 -10.05 -7.13 -7.58
N THR A 157 -8.82 -6.63 -7.49
CA THR A 157 -8.03 -6.67 -6.24
C THR A 157 -8.79 -5.99 -5.09
N PHE A 158 -9.38 -4.81 -5.32
CA PHE A 158 -10.20 -4.14 -4.31
C PHE A 158 -11.45 -4.95 -3.95
N ALA A 159 -12.25 -5.36 -4.94
CA ALA A 159 -13.54 -6.02 -4.73
C ALA A 159 -13.42 -7.44 -4.16
N ASP A 160 -12.44 -8.21 -4.66
CA ASP A 160 -12.34 -9.65 -4.35
C ASP A 160 -11.45 -9.95 -3.14
N GLN A 161 -10.53 -9.05 -2.81
CA GLN A 161 -9.54 -9.27 -1.74
C GLN A 161 -9.64 -8.22 -0.65
N LEU A 162 -9.40 -6.92 -0.97
CA LEU A 162 -9.29 -5.89 0.06
C LEU A 162 -10.62 -5.64 0.78
N ASP A 163 -11.74 -5.65 0.06
CA ASP A 163 -13.07 -5.45 0.65
C ASP A 163 -13.52 -6.58 1.58
N ARG A 164 -12.82 -7.72 1.57
CA ARG A 164 -13.08 -8.86 2.46
C ARG A 164 -12.22 -8.91 3.71
N LEU A 165 -11.27 -7.99 3.84
CA LEU A 165 -10.43 -7.92 5.05
C LEU A 165 -11.23 -7.38 6.23
N ALA A 166 -10.77 -7.72 7.44
CA ALA A 166 -11.38 -7.25 8.68
C ALA A 166 -11.25 -5.73 8.84
N ASP A 167 -12.26 -5.10 9.40
CA ASP A 167 -12.37 -3.64 9.57
C ASP A 167 -11.23 -3.04 10.41
N ASP A 168 -10.70 -3.79 11.35
CA ASP A 168 -9.59 -3.41 12.22
C ASP A 168 -8.20 -3.59 11.60
N THR A 169 -8.11 -4.09 10.35
CA THR A 169 -6.84 -4.25 9.63
C THR A 169 -6.15 -2.90 9.48
N LEU A 170 -4.94 -2.76 10.06
CA LEU A 170 -4.10 -1.58 9.89
C LEU A 170 -3.55 -1.50 8.47
N ILE A 171 -3.52 -0.29 7.90
CA ILE A 171 -3.07 -0.06 6.52
C ILE A 171 -1.73 0.67 6.52
N TYR A 172 -0.72 0.04 5.88
CA TYR A 172 0.64 0.53 5.71
C TYR A 172 0.96 0.69 4.22
N PRO A 173 0.72 1.87 3.62
CA PRO A 173 0.90 2.11 2.19
C PRO A 173 2.35 2.40 1.81
N GLY A 174 2.68 2.32 0.49
CA GLY A 174 4.01 2.64 -0.03
C GLY A 174 4.37 4.13 0.05
N HIS A 175 3.36 5.04 0.08
CA HIS A 175 3.58 6.49 0.04
C HIS A 175 2.64 7.25 0.97
N ASP A 176 3.10 8.44 1.42
CA ASP A 176 2.30 9.40 2.16
C ASP A 176 1.55 10.35 1.19
N TYR A 177 0.43 9.90 0.69
CA TYR A 177 -0.43 10.69 -0.20
C TYR A 177 -1.76 11.10 0.44
N ILE A 178 -1.93 10.90 1.76
CA ILE A 178 -3.22 11.04 2.44
C ILE A 178 -3.87 12.42 2.23
N GLU A 179 -3.09 13.49 2.33
CA GLU A 179 -3.62 14.85 2.16
C GLU A 179 -4.18 15.06 0.75
N ASN A 180 -3.41 14.71 -0.28
CA ASN A 180 -3.84 14.85 -1.66
C ASN A 180 -5.01 13.91 -2.00
N ASN A 181 -5.03 12.72 -1.44
CA ASN A 181 -6.10 11.75 -1.62
C ASN A 181 -7.40 12.24 -0.95
N LEU A 182 -7.34 12.81 0.26
CA LEU A 182 -8.50 13.42 0.92
C LEU A 182 -9.05 14.60 0.13
N ARG A 183 -8.18 15.45 -0.46
CA ARG A 183 -8.63 16.51 -1.40
C ARG A 183 -9.39 15.92 -2.59
N PHE A 184 -8.91 14.81 -3.16
CA PHE A 184 -9.62 14.12 -4.23
C PHE A 184 -10.97 13.58 -3.73
N THR A 185 -11.01 12.90 -2.58
CA THR A 185 -12.26 12.41 -1.99
C THR A 185 -13.28 13.56 -1.84
N LEU A 186 -12.88 14.67 -1.21
CA LEU A 186 -13.77 15.81 -1.00
C LEU A 186 -14.21 16.50 -2.31
N SER A 187 -13.42 16.41 -3.38
CA SER A 187 -13.84 16.86 -4.69
C SER A 187 -14.93 15.98 -5.33
N ARG A 188 -14.98 14.69 -4.96
CA ARG A 188 -15.95 13.71 -5.47
C ARG A 188 -17.12 13.50 -4.51
N GLU A 189 -16.92 13.72 -3.23
CA GLU A 189 -17.91 13.53 -2.17
C GLU A 189 -17.80 14.70 -1.15
N PRO A 190 -18.21 15.93 -1.54
CA PRO A 190 -18.05 17.13 -0.70
C PRO A 190 -18.86 17.09 0.59
N ASP A 191 -19.86 16.22 0.69
CA ASP A 191 -20.68 15.97 1.87
C ASP A 191 -20.11 14.88 2.80
N ASN A 192 -18.94 14.32 2.49
CA ASN A 192 -18.27 13.33 3.33
C ASN A 192 -17.64 14.02 4.55
N ARG A 193 -18.40 14.08 5.64
CA ARG A 193 -17.97 14.71 6.90
C ARG A 193 -16.72 14.03 7.48
N ARG A 194 -16.65 12.71 7.39
CA ARG A 194 -15.50 11.96 7.93
C ARG A 194 -14.20 12.30 7.19
N ALA A 195 -14.26 12.39 5.87
CA ALA A 195 -13.12 12.82 5.05
C ALA A 195 -12.72 14.27 5.37
N GLN A 196 -13.68 15.15 5.61
CA GLN A 196 -13.42 16.54 6.00
C GLN A 196 -12.69 16.61 7.36
N GLU A 197 -13.18 15.92 8.39
CA GLU A 197 -12.56 15.83 9.71
C GLU A 197 -11.11 15.30 9.62
N MET A 198 -10.92 14.26 8.82
CA MET A 198 -9.60 13.66 8.63
C MET A 198 -8.65 14.63 7.89
N PHE A 199 -9.15 15.35 6.89
CA PHE A 199 -8.36 16.34 6.18
C PHE A 199 -7.90 17.47 7.12
N GLU A 200 -8.82 18.04 7.92
CA GLU A 200 -8.49 19.09 8.89
C GLU A 200 -7.46 18.61 9.94
N LYS A 201 -7.58 17.35 10.37
CA LYS A 201 -6.65 16.76 11.35
C LYS A 201 -5.27 16.47 10.80
N LEU A 202 -5.16 16.06 9.53
CA LEU A 202 -3.94 15.48 8.96
C LEU A 202 -3.22 16.38 7.96
N GLN A 203 -3.82 17.50 7.54
CA GLN A 203 -3.13 18.45 6.67
C GLN A 203 -1.84 18.94 7.35
N GLY A 204 -0.73 18.86 6.61
CA GLY A 204 0.58 19.27 7.14
C GLY A 204 1.15 18.35 8.23
N GLN A 205 0.64 17.11 8.37
CA GLN A 205 1.20 16.14 9.32
C GLN A 205 2.70 15.92 9.10
N ASP A 206 3.43 15.64 10.17
CA ASP A 206 4.81 15.17 10.09
C ASP A 206 4.85 13.74 9.52
N PRO A 207 5.40 13.51 8.31
CA PRO A 207 5.43 12.18 7.71
C PRO A 207 6.25 11.15 8.49
N SER A 208 7.18 11.60 9.36
CA SER A 208 7.94 10.69 10.23
C SER A 208 7.07 10.04 11.31
N ARG A 209 5.86 10.59 11.52
CA ARG A 209 4.81 10.10 12.44
C ARG A 209 3.47 9.98 11.72
N ALA A 210 3.52 9.57 10.45
CA ALA A 210 2.34 9.51 9.62
C ALA A 210 1.24 8.64 10.24
N TYR A 211 0.01 9.07 10.00
CA TYR A 211 -1.19 8.37 10.45
C TYR A 211 -1.27 6.96 9.82
N VAL A 212 -1.54 5.98 10.67
CA VAL A 212 -1.86 4.62 10.25
C VAL A 212 -3.37 4.45 10.34
N SER A 213 -4.03 4.24 9.21
CA SER A 213 -5.48 4.04 9.18
C SER A 213 -5.85 2.58 9.40
N THR A 214 -7.16 2.33 9.56
CA THR A 214 -7.75 0.99 9.51
C THR A 214 -8.62 0.86 8.27
N LEU A 215 -8.92 -0.38 7.87
CA LEU A 215 -9.81 -0.60 6.73
C LEU A 215 -11.21 0.00 6.98
N ALA A 216 -11.71 -0.03 8.23
CA ALA A 216 -12.96 0.66 8.58
C ALA A 216 -12.91 2.15 8.23
N VAL A 217 -11.81 2.83 8.58
CA VAL A 217 -11.62 4.24 8.24
C VAL A 217 -11.53 4.42 6.72
N GLU A 218 -10.79 3.55 6.02
CA GLU A 218 -10.71 3.63 4.55
C GLU A 218 -12.09 3.48 3.88
N ARG A 219 -12.96 2.61 4.37
CA ARG A 219 -14.35 2.48 3.86
C ARG A 219 -15.16 3.77 4.04
N GLU A 220 -14.82 4.61 5.01
CA GLU A 220 -15.51 5.88 5.25
C GLU A 220 -14.95 7.02 4.38
N ILE A 221 -13.62 7.07 4.15
CA ILE A 221 -12.94 8.23 3.56
C ILE A 221 -12.38 8.00 2.15
N ASN A 222 -12.31 6.77 1.67
CA ASN A 222 -11.69 6.44 0.40
C ASN A 222 -12.75 6.19 -0.68
N THR A 223 -12.81 7.05 -1.69
CA THR A 223 -13.80 6.94 -2.78
C THR A 223 -13.76 5.61 -3.50
N PHE A 224 -12.62 4.91 -3.50
CA PHE A 224 -12.48 3.60 -4.16
C PHE A 224 -13.13 2.44 -3.38
N PHE A 225 -13.58 2.67 -2.15
CA PHE A 225 -14.49 1.79 -1.39
C PHE A 225 -15.95 2.31 -1.38
N ARG A 226 -16.21 3.53 -1.82
CA ARG A 226 -17.52 4.20 -1.75
C ARG A 226 -18.25 4.21 -3.10
N LEU A 227 -18.18 3.09 -3.80
CA LEU A 227 -18.61 2.97 -5.21
C LEU A 227 -20.13 3.07 -5.42
N THR A 228 -20.91 2.97 -4.34
CA THR A 228 -22.38 3.11 -4.35
C THR A 228 -22.85 4.45 -3.77
N SER A 229 -21.92 5.35 -3.40
CA SER A 229 -22.28 6.68 -2.88
C SER A 229 -23.03 7.51 -3.92
N PRO A 230 -24.25 7.99 -3.63
CA PRO A 230 -25.01 8.81 -4.57
C PRO A 230 -24.29 10.09 -4.98
N THR A 231 -23.55 10.71 -4.03
CA THR A 231 -22.81 11.94 -4.30
C THR A 231 -21.62 11.67 -5.23
N VAL A 232 -20.87 10.58 -5.01
CA VAL A 232 -19.78 10.16 -5.92
C VAL A 232 -20.32 9.91 -7.32
N ILE A 233 -21.45 9.17 -7.46
CA ILE A 233 -22.08 8.88 -8.75
C ILE A 233 -22.53 10.16 -9.44
N ALA A 234 -23.18 11.07 -8.71
CA ALA A 234 -23.61 12.36 -9.26
C ALA A 234 -22.43 13.19 -9.81
N ARG A 235 -21.33 13.28 -9.04
CA ARG A 235 -20.11 13.97 -9.47
C ARG A 235 -19.40 13.29 -10.65
N LEU A 236 -19.49 11.98 -10.75
CA LEU A 236 -18.98 11.27 -11.93
C LEU A 236 -19.81 11.56 -13.17
N ARG A 237 -21.15 11.68 -13.06
CA ARG A 237 -22.03 12.02 -14.18
C ARG A 237 -21.80 13.43 -14.72
N GLU A 238 -21.38 14.39 -13.88
CA GLU A 238 -20.94 15.71 -14.34
C GLU A 238 -19.72 15.62 -15.27
N ALA A 239 -18.81 14.68 -15.02
CA ALA A 239 -17.59 14.49 -15.80
C ALA A 239 -17.74 13.51 -16.99
N PHE A 240 -18.72 12.61 -16.91
CA PHE A 240 -18.98 11.53 -17.87
C PHE A 240 -20.49 11.48 -18.15
N SER A 241 -20.95 12.27 -19.11
CA SER A 241 -22.39 12.41 -19.44
C SER A 241 -23.04 11.10 -19.90
N GLU A 242 -22.24 10.14 -20.40
CA GLU A 242 -22.67 8.81 -20.81
C GLU A 242 -22.90 7.85 -19.64
N LEU A 243 -22.53 8.22 -18.40
CA LEU A 243 -22.66 7.33 -17.25
C LEU A 243 -24.14 7.11 -16.91
N PRO A 244 -24.60 5.86 -16.77
CA PRO A 244 -25.99 5.57 -16.43
C PRO A 244 -26.37 6.13 -15.04
N GLU A 245 -27.67 6.20 -14.77
CA GLU A 245 -28.17 6.69 -13.49
C GLU A 245 -27.72 5.80 -12.32
N ASN A 246 -27.72 4.49 -12.53
CA ASN A 246 -27.29 3.48 -11.55
C ASN A 246 -26.15 2.66 -12.16
N PRO A 247 -24.91 3.18 -12.16
CA PRO A 247 -23.76 2.47 -12.67
C PRO A 247 -23.36 1.34 -11.70
N ASP A 248 -22.84 0.24 -12.25
CA ASP A 248 -22.26 -0.82 -11.42
C ASP A 248 -20.96 -0.35 -10.73
N PRO A 249 -20.58 -0.96 -9.60
CA PRO A 249 -19.40 -0.56 -8.84
C PRO A 249 -18.09 -0.58 -9.66
N ARG A 250 -17.94 -1.53 -10.58
CA ARG A 250 -16.77 -1.60 -11.47
C ARG A 250 -16.68 -0.36 -12.35
N THR A 251 -17.77 0.03 -12.96
CA THR A 251 -17.83 1.25 -13.80
C THR A 251 -17.47 2.48 -12.99
N VAL A 252 -18.00 2.63 -11.76
CA VAL A 252 -17.67 3.73 -10.85
C VAL A 252 -16.19 3.77 -10.55
N PHE A 253 -15.59 2.63 -10.17
CA PHE A 253 -14.18 2.50 -9.86
C PHE A 253 -13.29 2.97 -11.04
N LEU A 254 -13.57 2.48 -12.23
CA LEU A 254 -12.80 2.80 -13.44
C LEU A 254 -12.90 4.30 -13.79
N LYS A 255 -14.07 4.90 -13.65
CA LYS A 255 -14.26 6.35 -13.88
C LYS A 255 -13.54 7.18 -12.81
N LEU A 256 -13.59 6.79 -11.54
CA LEU A 256 -12.79 7.40 -10.46
C LEU A 256 -11.30 7.31 -10.77
N ARG A 257 -10.81 6.14 -11.19
CA ARG A 257 -9.39 5.98 -11.55
C ARG A 257 -8.99 6.89 -12.73
N ALA A 258 -9.84 6.99 -13.75
CA ALA A 258 -9.61 7.87 -14.89
C ALA A 258 -9.54 9.36 -14.47
N LEU A 259 -10.38 9.81 -13.54
CA LEU A 259 -10.32 11.18 -12.99
C LEU A 259 -9.07 11.39 -12.13
N ARG A 260 -8.76 10.43 -11.25
CA ARG A 260 -7.60 10.54 -10.35
C ARG A 260 -6.27 10.59 -11.12
N ASN A 261 -6.22 10.03 -12.32
CA ASN A 261 -5.05 10.11 -13.20
C ASN A 261 -4.78 11.51 -13.77
N LYS A 262 -5.78 12.39 -13.73
CA LYS A 262 -5.72 13.79 -14.23
C LYS A 262 -5.69 14.82 -13.10
N TRP A 263 -5.69 14.37 -11.86
CA TRP A 263 -5.76 15.20 -10.66
C TRP A 263 -4.42 15.81 -10.23
#